data_61b2c200dd51eb9beca2489652e604dc
#
_entry.id   61b2c200dd51eb9beca2489652e604dc
#
_cell.length_a   1.000
_cell.length_b   1.000
_cell.length_c   1.000
_cell.angle_alpha   90.00
_cell.angle_beta   90.00
_cell.angle_gamma   90.00
#
_symmetry.space_group_name_H-M   'P 1'
#
loop_
_entity.id
_entity.type
_entity.pdbx_description
1 polymer ?
#
loop_
_entity_poly.entity_id
_entity_poly.type
_entity_poly.pdbx_seq_one_letter_code
_entity_poly.pdbx_strand_id
1 'polypeptide(L)'
;GGMGAHQMNVPQELAEYKLERAELVIYLPADWDVYDHSEKNYWPLRWLKILARLPIGEDSWLGWGHTVPNGEPFAENTRFSGIMLINPENVKKGADVCQLPNGEEVNFYQVIPLYEEEMNFKVTHNAETLLGRMDKVSPVVDIHRASVCE
;
A
#
# COMPACT_ATOMS: atom_id res chain seq x y z
N GLY A 1 -7.37 -10.62 5.37
CA GLY A 1 -8.49 -9.90 5.79
C GLY A 1 -8.57 -9.56 7.25
N GLY A 2 -9.59 -8.84 7.60
CA GLY A 2 -9.86 -8.42 8.96
C GLY A 2 -9.56 -6.96 9.24
N MET A 3 -8.68 -6.32 8.47
CA MET A 3 -8.42 -4.88 8.64
C MET A 3 -9.69 -4.06 8.48
N GLY A 4 -10.50 -4.37 7.46
CA GLY A 4 -11.74 -3.65 7.19
C GLY A 4 -12.81 -3.78 8.26
N ALA A 5 -12.66 -4.73 9.20
CA ALA A 5 -13.57 -4.90 10.32
C ALA A 5 -13.40 -3.81 11.41
N HIS A 6 -12.30 -3.07 11.36
CA HIS A 6 -11.97 -2.04 12.36
C HIS A 6 -11.96 -0.65 11.74
N GLN A 7 -12.50 0.32 12.45
CA GLN A 7 -12.45 1.71 12.03
C GLN A 7 -11.10 2.33 12.40
N MET A 8 -10.52 3.05 11.44
CA MET A 8 -9.33 3.85 11.68
C MET A 8 -9.73 5.23 12.22
N ASN A 9 -8.81 5.90 12.89
CA ASN A 9 -9.02 7.26 13.39
C ASN A 9 -8.73 8.27 12.27
N VAL A 10 -9.75 8.55 11.45
CA VAL A 10 -9.66 9.47 10.33
C VAL A 10 -10.04 10.89 10.82
N PRO A 11 -9.32 11.94 10.37
CA PRO A 11 -9.67 13.31 10.73
C PRO A 11 -11.13 13.63 10.42
N GLN A 12 -11.78 14.34 11.33
CA GLN A 12 -13.20 14.69 11.22
C GLN A 12 -13.52 15.44 9.92
N GLU A 13 -12.59 16.25 9.42
CA GLU A 13 -12.73 17.01 8.18
C GLU A 13 -12.91 16.12 6.96
N LEU A 14 -12.51 14.86 7.04
CA LEU A 14 -12.59 13.88 5.95
C LEU A 14 -13.74 12.89 6.11
N ALA A 15 -14.61 13.08 7.11
CA ALA A 15 -15.67 12.11 7.44
C ALA A 15 -16.62 11.80 6.27
N GLU A 16 -16.89 12.78 5.40
CA GLU A 16 -17.77 12.58 4.24
C GLU A 16 -17.22 11.59 3.22
N TYR A 17 -15.90 11.39 3.19
CA TYR A 17 -15.25 10.49 2.22
C TYR A 17 -15.30 9.02 2.64
N LYS A 18 -15.76 8.71 3.85
CA LYS A 18 -15.94 7.34 4.36
C LYS A 18 -14.64 6.53 4.26
N LEU A 19 -13.57 7.06 4.87
CA LEU A 19 -12.21 6.48 4.80
C LEU A 19 -11.85 5.62 6.00
N GLU A 20 -12.78 5.37 6.92
CA GLU A 20 -12.50 4.73 8.21
C GLU A 20 -12.15 3.25 8.08
N ARG A 21 -12.55 2.59 6.99
CA ARG A 21 -12.32 1.15 6.81
C ARG A 21 -11.56 0.89 5.53
N ALA A 22 -10.54 0.04 5.62
CA ALA A 22 -9.70 -0.31 4.48
C ALA A 22 -9.30 -1.78 4.48
N GLU A 23 -9.07 -2.31 3.30
CA GLU A 23 -8.41 -3.59 3.07
C GLU A 23 -7.28 -3.38 2.08
N LEU A 24 -6.26 -4.23 2.15
CA LEU A 24 -5.04 -4.08 1.37
C LEU A 24 -4.83 -5.27 0.44
N VAL A 25 -4.34 -4.98 -0.77
CA VAL A 25 -3.94 -6.00 -1.72
C VAL A 25 -2.53 -5.71 -2.21
N ILE A 26 -1.80 -6.75 -2.55
CA ILE A 26 -0.50 -6.64 -3.22
C ILE A 26 -0.47 -7.67 -4.34
N TYR A 27 0.04 -7.29 -5.51
CA TYR A 27 0.14 -8.20 -6.64
C TYR A 27 1.55 -8.74 -6.75
N LEU A 28 1.67 -10.05 -6.59
CA LEU A 28 2.96 -10.74 -6.66
C LEU A 28 3.04 -11.55 -7.95
N PRO A 29 4.28 -11.77 -8.48
CA PRO A 29 4.47 -12.67 -9.60
C PRO A 29 3.91 -14.07 -9.30
N ALA A 30 3.42 -14.76 -10.34
CA ALA A 30 2.82 -16.08 -10.19
C ALA A 30 3.79 -17.12 -9.60
N ASP A 31 5.08 -16.93 -9.81
CA ASP A 31 6.15 -17.81 -9.31
C ASP A 31 6.69 -17.39 -7.94
N TRP A 32 6.09 -16.39 -7.31
CA TRP A 32 6.51 -15.97 -5.97
C TRP A 32 6.23 -17.08 -4.94
N ASP A 33 7.26 -17.45 -4.17
CA ASP A 33 7.11 -18.51 -3.17
C ASP A 33 6.47 -17.95 -1.89
N VAL A 34 5.15 -17.99 -1.83
CA VAL A 34 4.38 -17.46 -0.69
C VAL A 34 4.48 -18.36 0.56
N TYR A 35 5.03 -19.54 0.43
CA TYR A 35 5.19 -20.48 1.55
C TYR A 35 6.57 -20.37 2.21
N ASP A 36 7.54 -19.74 1.55
CA ASP A 36 8.86 -19.53 2.13
C ASP A 36 8.82 -18.38 3.13
N HIS A 37 9.29 -18.64 4.35
CA HIS A 37 9.27 -17.67 5.45
C HIS A 37 10.56 -16.84 5.54
N SER A 38 11.52 -17.03 4.64
CA SER A 38 12.69 -16.13 4.56
C SER A 38 12.24 -14.75 4.09
N GLU A 39 12.94 -13.70 4.51
CA GLU A 39 12.55 -12.33 4.20
C GLU A 39 12.51 -12.04 2.69
N LYS A 40 13.30 -12.74 1.88
CA LYS A 40 13.28 -12.60 0.42
C LYS A 40 11.89 -12.82 -0.18
N ASN A 41 11.10 -13.71 0.42
CA ASN A 41 9.77 -14.07 -0.05
C ASN A 41 8.66 -13.64 0.90
N TYR A 42 8.97 -13.45 2.17
CA TYR A 42 7.95 -13.17 3.18
C TYR A 42 7.68 -11.68 3.39
N TRP A 43 8.55 -10.78 2.97
CA TRP A 43 8.40 -9.35 3.27
C TRP A 43 7.05 -8.76 2.78
N PRO A 44 6.47 -9.17 1.62
CA PRO A 44 5.16 -8.64 1.24
C PRO A 44 4.06 -9.02 2.23
N LEU A 45 4.03 -10.28 2.65
CA LEU A 45 3.05 -10.76 3.63
C LEU A 45 3.25 -10.09 4.99
N ARG A 46 4.50 -9.98 5.42
CA ARG A 46 4.84 -9.29 6.68
C ARG A 46 4.33 -7.84 6.64
N TRP A 47 4.53 -7.15 5.54
CA TRP A 47 4.14 -5.75 5.43
C TRP A 47 2.62 -5.57 5.33
N LEU A 48 1.89 -6.49 4.72
CA LEU A 48 0.43 -6.46 4.79
C LEU A 48 -0.05 -6.54 6.24
N LYS A 49 0.59 -7.37 7.06
CA LYS A 49 0.27 -7.49 8.48
C LYS A 49 0.64 -6.24 9.27
N ILE A 50 1.83 -5.69 9.01
CA ILE A 50 2.29 -4.45 9.67
C ILE A 50 1.31 -3.32 9.37
N LEU A 51 0.97 -3.13 8.10
CA LEU A 51 0.07 -2.06 7.68
C LEU A 51 -1.33 -2.23 8.25
N ALA A 52 -1.84 -3.46 8.31
CA ALA A 52 -3.16 -3.74 8.86
C ALA A 52 -3.26 -3.39 10.35
N ARG A 53 -2.15 -3.48 11.08
CA ARG A 53 -2.09 -3.20 12.53
C ARG A 53 -1.71 -1.77 12.85
N LEU A 54 -1.09 -1.06 11.91
CA LEU A 54 -0.54 0.27 12.16
C LEU A 54 -1.60 1.28 12.62
N PRO A 55 -2.78 1.38 12.00
CA PRO A 55 -3.78 2.36 12.44
C PRO A 55 -4.24 2.14 13.88
N ILE A 56 -4.40 0.90 14.30
CA ILE A 56 -4.83 0.58 15.67
C ILE A 56 -3.71 0.87 16.66
N GLY A 57 -2.49 0.43 16.35
CA GLY A 57 -1.35 0.61 17.24
C GLY A 57 -0.95 2.06 17.43
N GLU A 58 -1.15 2.90 16.41
CA GLU A 58 -0.74 4.30 16.43
C GLU A 58 -1.91 5.28 16.51
N ASP A 59 -3.13 4.77 16.70
CA ASP A 59 -4.35 5.58 16.72
C ASP A 59 -4.40 6.54 15.52
N SER A 60 -4.21 5.99 14.32
CA SER A 60 -4.03 6.73 13.09
C SER A 60 -4.88 6.12 11.96
N TRP A 61 -4.58 6.51 10.73
CA TRP A 61 -5.29 6.01 9.56
C TRP A 61 -4.35 5.84 8.37
N LEU A 62 -4.77 5.02 7.42
CA LEU A 62 -4.09 4.82 6.15
C LEU A 62 -5.07 5.08 5.02
N GLY A 63 -4.61 5.72 3.97
CA GLY A 63 -5.42 6.03 2.80
C GLY A 63 -4.57 6.21 1.55
N TRP A 64 -5.22 6.57 0.47
CA TRP A 64 -4.56 6.79 -0.81
C TRP A 64 -3.41 7.79 -0.68
N GLY A 65 -2.28 7.43 -1.29
CA GLY A 65 -1.10 8.29 -1.32
C GLY A 65 -0.25 8.24 -0.07
N HIS A 66 -0.67 7.55 0.97
CA HIS A 66 0.13 7.41 2.19
C HIS A 66 1.35 6.53 1.92
N THR A 67 2.51 6.94 2.43
CA THR A 67 3.76 6.17 2.37
C THR A 67 4.19 5.78 3.78
N VAL A 68 4.75 4.57 3.88
CA VAL A 68 5.31 4.08 5.15
C VAL A 68 6.71 3.54 4.87
N PRO A 69 7.75 4.17 5.43
CA PRO A 69 9.11 3.70 5.24
C PRO A 69 9.43 2.54 6.18
N ASN A 70 10.30 1.63 5.71
CA ASN A 70 10.86 0.57 6.55
C ASN A 70 12.12 1.03 7.28
N GLY A 71 12.82 2.02 6.75
CA GLY A 71 14.09 2.48 7.30
C GLY A 71 15.31 1.73 6.75
N GLU A 72 15.10 0.60 6.12
CA GLU A 72 16.13 -0.24 5.48
C GLU A 72 15.47 -1.10 4.39
N PRO A 73 16.23 -1.71 3.49
CA PRO A 73 15.67 -2.62 2.49
C PRO A 73 14.87 -3.76 3.15
N PHE A 74 13.80 -4.17 2.48
CA PHE A 74 12.94 -5.25 3.00
C PHE A 74 13.66 -6.59 3.08
N ALA A 75 14.61 -6.83 2.20
CA ALA A 75 15.36 -8.09 2.12
C ALA A 75 16.67 -7.87 1.39
N GLU A 76 17.57 -8.88 1.44
CA GLU A 76 18.88 -8.79 0.79
C GLU A 76 18.81 -8.66 -0.72
N ASN A 77 17.76 -9.17 -1.34
CA ASN A 77 17.63 -9.23 -2.79
C ASN A 77 16.84 -8.04 -3.38
N THR A 78 16.55 -7.02 -2.60
CA THR A 78 15.84 -5.84 -3.11
C THR A 78 16.30 -4.58 -2.40
N ARG A 79 16.25 -3.45 -3.12
CA ARG A 79 16.43 -2.12 -2.53
C ARG A 79 15.11 -1.49 -2.09
N PHE A 80 13.97 -2.13 -2.37
CA PHE A 80 12.70 -1.61 -1.86
C PHE A 80 12.76 -1.44 -0.35
N SER A 81 12.38 -0.27 0.15
CA SER A 81 12.50 0.08 1.57
C SER A 81 11.30 0.80 2.14
N GLY A 82 10.21 0.79 1.43
CA GLY A 82 8.95 1.35 1.90
C GLY A 82 7.82 1.03 0.95
N ILE A 83 6.62 1.50 1.28
CA ILE A 83 5.43 1.27 0.47
C ILE A 83 4.62 2.56 0.31
N MET A 84 3.76 2.57 -0.71
CA MET A 84 2.72 3.56 -0.87
C MET A 84 1.39 2.86 -1.15
N LEU A 85 0.31 3.45 -0.69
CA LEU A 85 -1.05 2.97 -0.96
C LEU A 85 -1.62 3.73 -2.15
N ILE A 86 -2.16 2.98 -3.12
CA ILE A 86 -2.81 3.55 -4.30
C ILE A 86 -4.16 2.86 -4.51
N ASN A 87 -4.95 3.39 -5.43
CA ASN A 87 -6.15 2.68 -5.86
C ASN A 87 -5.74 1.42 -6.61
N PRO A 88 -6.42 0.28 -6.38
CA PRO A 88 -6.05 -0.97 -7.04
C PRO A 88 -6.12 -0.83 -8.56
N GLU A 89 -5.07 -1.30 -9.24
CA GLU A 89 -5.02 -1.35 -10.70
C GLU A 89 -5.67 -2.65 -11.20
N ASN A 90 -6.10 -2.64 -12.47
CA ASN A 90 -6.70 -3.82 -13.13
C ASN A 90 -8.00 -4.33 -12.48
N VAL A 91 -8.71 -3.47 -11.74
CA VAL A 91 -10.03 -3.78 -11.22
C VAL A 91 -11.08 -2.93 -11.95
N LYS A 92 -12.31 -3.42 -11.97
CA LYS A 92 -13.42 -2.67 -12.57
C LYS A 92 -13.69 -1.39 -11.77
N LYS A 93 -14.10 -0.33 -12.45
CA LYS A 93 -14.48 0.92 -11.79
C LYS A 93 -15.52 0.65 -10.72
N GLY A 94 -15.28 1.12 -9.51
CA GLY A 94 -16.15 0.91 -8.34
C GLY A 94 -15.90 -0.37 -7.57
N ALA A 95 -15.09 -1.30 -8.09
CA ALA A 95 -14.77 -2.54 -7.38
C ALA A 95 -13.73 -2.33 -6.28
N ASP A 96 -13.13 -1.14 -6.19
CA ASP A 96 -12.20 -0.74 -5.13
C ASP A 96 -12.93 -0.31 -3.84
N VAL A 97 -14.25 -0.35 -3.83
CA VAL A 97 -15.05 0.01 -2.66
C VAL A 97 -16.11 -1.06 -2.42
N CYS A 98 -16.19 -1.54 -1.19
CA CYS A 98 -17.24 -2.46 -0.75
C CYS A 98 -18.23 -1.71 0.13
N GLN A 99 -19.51 -1.71 -0.25
CA GLN A 99 -20.57 -1.09 0.53
C GLN A 99 -21.03 -2.03 1.65
N LEU A 100 -21.14 -1.50 2.86
CA LEU A 100 -21.67 -2.23 3.99
C LEU A 100 -23.15 -1.89 4.19
N PRO A 101 -23.94 -2.81 4.82
CA PRO A 101 -25.37 -2.57 5.03
C PRO A 101 -25.72 -1.29 5.82
N ASN A 102 -24.81 -0.83 6.68
CA ASN A 102 -25.01 0.37 7.51
C ASN A 102 -24.63 1.68 6.80
N GLY A 103 -24.34 1.63 5.50
CA GLY A 103 -23.93 2.78 4.72
C GLY A 103 -22.43 3.09 4.77
N GLU A 104 -21.68 2.36 5.59
CA GLU A 104 -20.22 2.50 5.58
C GLU A 104 -19.62 1.84 4.36
N GLU A 105 -18.36 2.21 4.06
CA GLU A 105 -17.61 1.67 2.93
C GLU A 105 -16.29 1.07 3.40
N VAL A 106 -15.88 -0.03 2.76
CA VAL A 106 -14.53 -0.57 2.90
C VAL A 106 -13.78 -0.23 1.63
N ASN A 107 -12.71 0.54 1.75
CA ASN A 107 -11.89 0.95 0.63
C ASN A 107 -10.74 -0.06 0.44
N PHE A 108 -10.53 -0.50 -0.79
CA PHE A 108 -9.42 -1.40 -1.10
C PHE A 108 -8.27 -0.58 -1.67
N TYR A 109 -7.07 -0.75 -1.10
CA TYR A 109 -5.86 -0.10 -1.59
C TYR A 109 -4.85 -1.15 -2.02
N GLN A 110 -4.14 -0.84 -3.09
CA GLN A 110 -2.99 -1.61 -3.53
C GLN A 110 -1.74 -1.10 -2.84
N VAL A 111 -0.95 -2.01 -2.32
CA VAL A 111 0.36 -1.71 -1.73
C VAL A 111 1.39 -1.79 -2.84
N ILE A 112 2.10 -0.70 -3.10
CA ILE A 112 3.22 -0.70 -4.05
C ILE A 112 4.52 -0.45 -3.30
N PRO A 113 5.56 -1.27 -3.55
CA PRO A 113 6.86 -1.04 -2.94
C PRO A 113 7.59 0.12 -3.61
N LEU A 114 8.33 0.86 -2.82
CA LEU A 114 9.09 2.03 -3.29
C LEU A 114 10.55 1.92 -2.87
N TYR A 115 11.40 2.52 -3.69
CA TYR A 115 12.78 2.82 -3.33
C TYR A 115 12.82 4.08 -2.45
N GLU A 116 13.89 4.23 -1.69
CA GLU A 116 14.06 5.37 -0.79
C GLU A 116 13.93 6.72 -1.52
N GLU A 117 14.60 6.86 -2.67
CA GLU A 117 14.54 8.08 -3.47
C GLU A 117 13.13 8.38 -4.00
N GLU A 118 12.32 7.34 -4.23
CA GLU A 118 10.92 7.51 -4.63
C GLU A 118 10.07 8.04 -3.48
N MET A 119 10.29 7.52 -2.27
CA MET A 119 9.61 8.04 -1.08
C MET A 119 10.00 9.49 -0.82
N ASN A 120 11.28 9.82 -0.94
CA ASN A 120 11.77 11.19 -0.78
C ASN A 120 11.16 12.13 -1.82
N PHE A 121 11.06 11.68 -3.06
CA PHE A 121 10.41 12.45 -4.12
C PHE A 121 8.93 12.72 -3.77
N LYS A 122 8.22 11.71 -3.30
CA LYS A 122 6.81 11.86 -2.92
C LYS A 122 6.63 12.89 -1.80
N VAL A 123 7.51 12.86 -0.80
CA VAL A 123 7.45 13.78 0.34
C VAL A 123 7.75 15.21 -0.10
N THR A 124 8.70 15.41 -1.02
CA THR A 124 9.08 16.75 -1.51
C THR A 124 8.18 17.27 -2.62
N HIS A 125 7.38 16.40 -3.24
CA HIS A 125 6.42 16.77 -4.27
C HIS A 125 5.01 16.37 -3.80
N ASN A 126 4.49 15.27 -4.31
CA ASN A 126 3.24 14.66 -3.86
C ASN A 126 3.07 13.27 -4.50
N ALA A 127 2.05 12.55 -4.05
CA ALA A 127 1.77 11.21 -4.54
C ALA A 127 1.36 11.19 -6.02
N GLU A 128 0.57 12.17 -6.47
CA GLU A 128 0.14 12.23 -7.87
C GLU A 128 1.32 12.39 -8.82
N THR A 129 2.27 13.24 -8.47
CA THR A 129 3.47 13.47 -9.30
C THR A 129 4.34 12.23 -9.36
N LEU A 130 4.50 11.52 -8.23
CA LEU A 130 5.23 10.26 -8.23
C LEU A 130 4.52 9.21 -9.10
N LEU A 131 3.21 9.08 -8.96
CA LEU A 131 2.45 8.12 -9.76
C LEU A 131 2.51 8.44 -11.27
N GLY A 132 2.58 9.72 -11.62
CA GLY A 132 2.79 10.12 -13.01
C GLY A 132 4.10 9.58 -13.58
N ARG A 133 5.17 9.55 -12.76
CA ARG A 133 6.44 8.94 -13.15
C ARG A 133 6.36 7.42 -13.25
N MET A 134 5.44 6.81 -12.52
CA MET A 134 5.27 5.36 -12.46
C MET A 134 4.28 4.82 -13.50
N ASP A 135 3.87 5.63 -14.45
CA ASP A 135 2.89 5.31 -15.46
C ASP A 135 3.14 3.97 -16.18
N LYS A 136 4.40 3.65 -16.43
CA LYS A 136 4.80 2.42 -17.13
C LYS A 136 5.29 1.31 -16.20
N VAL A 137 5.20 1.51 -14.90
CA VAL A 137 5.59 0.47 -13.92
C VAL A 137 4.45 -0.54 -13.81
N SER A 138 4.80 -1.84 -13.89
CA SER A 138 3.82 -2.91 -13.74
C SER A 138 3.18 -2.88 -12.36
N PRO A 139 1.88 -3.16 -12.25
CA PRO A 139 1.23 -3.30 -10.93
C PRO A 139 1.73 -4.51 -10.15
N VAL A 140 2.33 -5.50 -10.83
CA VAL A 140 2.91 -6.69 -10.19
C VAL A 140 4.29 -6.34 -9.68
N VAL A 141 4.58 -6.72 -8.43
CA VAL A 141 5.88 -6.46 -7.81
C VAL A 141 7.01 -7.05 -8.64
N ASP A 142 8.00 -6.22 -8.97
CA ASP A 142 9.24 -6.61 -9.63
C ASP A 142 10.39 -6.04 -8.81
N ILE A 143 11.09 -6.91 -8.07
CA ILE A 143 12.16 -6.50 -7.17
C ILE A 143 13.38 -5.93 -7.90
N HIS A 144 13.43 -6.06 -9.23
CA HIS A 144 14.52 -5.57 -10.06
C HIS A 144 14.11 -4.38 -10.94
N ARG A 145 12.89 -3.85 -10.77
CA ARG A 145 12.48 -2.72 -11.59
C ARG A 145 13.40 -1.52 -11.40
N ALA A 146 13.54 -0.70 -12.44
CA ALA A 146 14.26 0.55 -12.33
C ALA A 146 13.51 1.53 -11.44
N SER A 147 14.27 2.32 -10.68
CA SER A 147 13.70 3.46 -9.96
C SER A 147 13.23 4.53 -10.95
N VAL A 148 12.14 5.21 -10.63
CA VAL A 148 11.65 6.33 -11.46
C VAL A 148 12.21 7.68 -11.04
N CYS A 149 13.09 7.67 -10.04
CA CYS A 149 13.66 8.89 -9.43
C CYS A 149 15.20 8.91 -9.35
N GLU A 150 15.86 8.02 -10.03
CA GLU A 150 17.32 8.05 -10.10
C GLU A 150 17.82 9.04 -11.14
#